data_8ad49146d8a6b6b194766529a6184d6a
#
_entry.id   8ad49146d8a6b6b194766529a6184d6a
#
_cell.length_a   1.000
_cell.length_b   1.000
_cell.length_c   1.000
_cell.angle_alpha   90.00
_cell.angle_beta   90.00
_cell.angle_gamma   90.00
#
_symmetry.space_group_name_H-M   'P 1'
#
loop_
_entity.id
_entity.type
_entity.pdbx_description
1 polymer ?
#
loop_
_entity_poly.entity_id
_entity_poly.type
_entity_poly.pdbx_seq_one_letter_code
_entity_poly.pdbx_strand_id
1 'polypeptide(L)'
;AYASERNGNWQLFLAKIARKEEANFPNATIIEEEVLLPSTTVERAYPQFSPDGKELAFIEDRNRLMVVNLDTKKVRQITDGSTWFSTDGNFDYQWSPDGKWFTLEFIGNRHDPYSDIGLVSAQGGSPIINLTNSGYMSGSPRWALDGNAILFTTERYGMRAHASWGSQNDAMLVFLNQDAFDKFRLRKEDYELQKELEKEQQKDKEKASANLKKGKKKDPKAETEKKDEVKTIVVELNGLEDRIIRLTPNSSNLGSTIISKDGEPLYYLSAFEGGFDLWKMDLRKKETKLLHKMNAGWASMNMDKEGKTLFVLGGNTMQKMDLSGETLKPISYKAEMKMDLAAEREYMFDHVYKQQQKRFYNTNMHGV
;
A
#
# COMPACT_ATOMS: atom_id res chain seq x y z
N ALA A 1 0.00 14.93 3.44
CA ALA A 1 1.33 15.23 2.89
C ALA A 1 1.32 14.93 1.39
N TYR A 2 2.12 15.63 0.63
CA TYR A 2 2.28 15.44 -0.80
C TYR A 2 3.66 15.91 -1.26
N ALA A 3 4.06 15.52 -2.46
CA ALA A 3 5.28 15.99 -3.09
C ALA A 3 4.95 17.01 -4.20
N SER A 4 5.80 18.03 -4.35
CA SER A 4 5.68 19.04 -5.38
C SER A 4 7.05 19.55 -5.80
N GLU A 5 7.18 19.86 -7.09
CA GLU A 5 8.40 20.40 -7.71
C GLU A 5 8.39 21.94 -7.80
N ARG A 6 7.37 22.62 -7.26
CA ARG A 6 7.17 24.07 -7.39
C ARG A 6 8.34 24.95 -6.94
N ASN A 7 9.24 24.41 -6.09
CA ASN A 7 10.44 25.10 -5.62
C ASN A 7 11.71 24.68 -6.38
N GLY A 8 11.58 24.08 -7.56
CA GLY A 8 12.70 23.73 -8.44
C GLY A 8 13.15 22.28 -8.40
N ASN A 9 12.84 21.52 -7.33
CA ASN A 9 13.05 20.09 -7.21
C ASN A 9 11.94 19.47 -6.36
N TRP A 10 11.82 18.17 -6.39
CA TRP A 10 10.81 17.44 -5.63
C TRP A 10 11.00 17.59 -4.13
N GLN A 11 10.04 18.23 -3.45
CA GLN A 11 10.03 18.46 -2.01
C GLN A 11 8.72 17.97 -1.39
N LEU A 12 8.79 17.63 -0.11
CA LEU A 12 7.61 17.25 0.67
C LEU A 12 6.91 18.48 1.23
N PHE A 13 5.61 18.49 1.12
CA PHE A 13 4.73 19.50 1.69
C PHE A 13 3.76 18.87 2.66
N LEU A 14 3.56 19.52 3.79
CA LEU A 14 2.54 19.17 4.76
C LEU A 14 1.45 20.24 4.72
N ALA A 15 0.24 19.85 4.33
CA ALA A 15 -0.93 20.71 4.30
C ALA A 15 -1.82 20.41 5.51
N LYS A 16 -2.32 21.45 6.17
CA LYS A 16 -3.24 21.37 7.31
C LYS A 16 -4.46 22.26 7.07
N ILE A 17 -5.62 21.78 7.49
CA ILE A 17 -6.82 22.60 7.56
C ILE A 17 -6.66 23.54 8.76
N ALA A 18 -6.66 24.86 8.54
CA ALA A 18 -6.44 25.84 9.59
C ALA A 18 -7.60 25.90 10.61
N ARG A 19 -8.82 25.71 10.13
CA ARG A 19 -10.05 25.80 10.95
C ARG A 19 -10.51 24.41 11.37
N LYS A 20 -10.59 24.15 12.65
CA LYS A 20 -10.95 22.83 13.23
C LYS A 20 -12.38 22.39 12.91
N GLU A 21 -13.27 23.33 12.67
CA GLU A 21 -14.67 23.10 12.30
C GLU A 21 -14.86 22.63 10.85
N GLU A 22 -13.85 22.79 10.01
CA GLU A 22 -13.89 22.35 8.61
C GLU A 22 -13.48 20.88 8.51
N ALA A 23 -14.39 20.04 8.03
CA ALA A 23 -14.24 18.59 8.13
C ALA A 23 -13.26 17.96 7.14
N ASN A 24 -12.99 18.60 5.98
CA ASN A 24 -12.18 18.03 4.92
C ASN A 24 -11.58 19.11 3.99
N PHE A 25 -10.51 18.74 3.27
CA PHE A 25 -9.80 19.64 2.36
C PHE A 25 -10.66 20.25 1.25
N PRO A 26 -11.59 19.54 0.57
CA PRO A 26 -12.42 20.14 -0.48
C PRO A 26 -13.30 21.30 0.00
N ASN A 27 -13.64 21.32 1.27
CA ASN A 27 -14.51 22.36 1.87
C ASN A 27 -13.72 23.32 2.77
N ALA A 28 -12.40 23.16 2.86
CA ALA A 28 -11.57 24.04 3.69
C ALA A 28 -11.42 25.42 3.03
N THR A 29 -11.64 26.47 3.82
CA THR A 29 -11.49 27.85 3.35
C THR A 29 -10.05 28.34 3.48
N ILE A 30 -9.29 27.81 4.41
CA ILE A 30 -7.88 28.13 4.65
C ILE A 30 -7.09 26.84 4.84
N ILE A 31 -6.08 26.66 3.98
CA ILE A 31 -5.11 25.57 4.07
C ILE A 31 -3.76 26.18 4.40
N GLU A 32 -3.15 25.75 5.48
CA GLU A 32 -1.77 26.08 5.84
C GLU A 32 -0.84 25.02 5.26
N GLU A 33 0.22 25.47 4.61
CA GLU A 33 1.22 24.58 4.02
C GLU A 33 2.62 24.91 4.53
N GLU A 34 3.37 23.87 4.84
CA GLU A 34 4.80 23.98 5.16
C GLU A 34 5.63 23.03 4.30
N VAL A 35 6.83 23.46 3.92
CA VAL A 35 7.81 22.57 3.30
C VAL A 35 8.44 21.73 4.40
N LEU A 36 8.29 20.42 4.29
CA LEU A 36 8.90 19.49 5.23
C LEU A 36 10.32 19.13 4.75
N LEU A 37 11.35 19.40 5.55
CA LEU A 37 12.75 19.12 5.25
C LEU A 37 13.25 19.80 3.95
N PRO A 38 13.24 21.15 3.88
CA PRO A 38 13.63 21.86 2.65
C PRO A 38 15.05 21.53 2.21
N SER A 39 15.27 21.31 0.91
CA SER A 39 16.58 21.05 0.32
C SER A 39 16.57 21.54 -1.13
N THR A 40 17.72 21.98 -1.61
CA THR A 40 17.94 22.37 -3.00
C THR A 40 18.68 21.28 -3.80
N THR A 41 19.19 20.26 -3.14
CA THR A 41 20.05 19.23 -3.75
C THR A 41 19.48 17.82 -3.65
N VAL A 42 18.51 17.60 -2.77
CA VAL A 42 17.94 16.28 -2.48
C VAL A 42 16.47 16.26 -2.88
N GLU A 43 16.07 15.29 -3.66
CA GLU A 43 14.68 15.07 -4.06
C GLU A 43 13.96 14.15 -3.09
N ARG A 44 12.71 14.49 -2.72
CA ARG A 44 11.88 13.72 -1.83
C ARG A 44 10.46 13.60 -2.35
N ALA A 45 9.95 12.37 -2.43
CA ALA A 45 8.64 12.08 -2.98
C ALA A 45 7.95 10.90 -2.29
N TYR A 46 6.73 10.60 -2.70
CA TYR A 46 5.93 9.45 -2.27
C TYR A 46 5.69 9.37 -0.74
N PRO A 47 5.21 10.44 -0.10
CA PRO A 47 5.02 10.45 1.35
C PRO A 47 3.90 9.52 1.80
N GLN A 48 4.11 8.80 2.92
CA GLN A 48 3.11 7.99 3.59
C GLN A 48 3.19 8.20 5.11
N PHE A 49 2.07 8.55 5.74
CA PHE A 49 2.00 8.65 7.18
C PHE A 49 2.12 7.28 7.85
N SER A 50 2.77 7.24 9.00
CA SER A 50 2.69 6.08 9.91
C SER A 50 1.25 5.86 10.38
N PRO A 51 0.88 4.63 10.80
CA PRO A 51 -0.47 4.34 11.27
C PRO A 51 -0.95 5.21 12.44
N ASP A 52 -0.04 5.70 13.28
CA ASP A 52 -0.33 6.60 14.39
C ASP A 52 -0.28 8.09 14.02
N GLY A 53 0.11 8.40 12.77
CA GLY A 53 0.19 9.76 12.23
C GLY A 53 1.34 10.62 12.76
N LYS A 54 2.29 10.06 13.52
CA LYS A 54 3.40 10.82 14.11
C LYS A 54 4.63 10.91 13.24
N GLU A 55 4.75 10.02 12.28
CA GLU A 55 5.88 9.92 11.39
C GLU A 55 5.42 9.93 9.94
N LEU A 56 6.33 10.32 9.04
CA LEU A 56 6.14 10.29 7.60
C LEU A 56 7.29 9.54 6.96
N ALA A 57 6.98 8.46 6.26
CA ALA A 57 7.92 7.78 5.37
C ALA A 57 7.92 8.44 3.99
N PHE A 58 9.04 8.42 3.30
CA PHE A 58 9.21 8.98 1.96
C PHE A 58 10.40 8.35 1.25
N ILE A 59 10.42 8.48 -0.06
CA ILE A 59 11.58 8.08 -0.88
C ILE A 59 12.45 9.31 -1.13
N GLU A 60 13.73 9.20 -0.81
CA GLU A 60 14.76 10.19 -1.06
C GLU A 60 15.65 9.74 -2.22
N ASP A 61 15.94 10.67 -3.15
CA ASP A 61 16.74 10.43 -4.35
C ASP A 61 16.36 9.14 -5.11
N ARG A 62 15.07 8.81 -5.11
CA ARG A 62 14.42 7.70 -5.84
C ARG A 62 14.69 6.29 -5.32
N ASN A 63 15.67 6.08 -4.44
CA ASN A 63 16.09 4.74 -4.04
C ASN A 63 16.26 4.52 -2.54
N ARG A 64 16.16 5.57 -1.72
CA ARG A 64 16.31 5.46 -0.27
C ARG A 64 14.97 5.65 0.44
N LEU A 65 14.54 4.67 1.20
CA LEU A 65 13.41 4.81 2.10
C LEU A 65 13.87 5.50 3.38
N MET A 66 13.23 6.61 3.70
CA MET A 66 13.52 7.46 4.85
C MET A 66 12.27 7.64 5.69
N VAL A 67 12.44 7.98 6.96
CA VAL A 67 11.34 8.34 7.85
C VAL A 67 11.70 9.61 8.60
N VAL A 68 10.76 10.54 8.70
CA VAL A 68 10.86 11.73 9.53
C VAL A 68 9.82 11.71 10.64
N ASN A 69 10.24 12.03 11.85
CA ASN A 69 9.31 12.30 12.96
C ASN A 69 8.76 13.72 12.78
N LEU A 70 7.43 13.87 12.77
CA LEU A 70 6.78 15.14 12.44
C LEU A 70 6.94 16.22 13.52
N ASP A 71 7.09 15.82 14.78
CA ASP A 71 7.26 16.77 15.88
C ASP A 71 8.72 17.23 16.00
N THR A 72 9.65 16.27 16.04
CA THR A 72 11.07 16.54 16.28
C THR A 72 11.86 16.88 15.01
N LYS A 73 11.29 16.63 13.83
CA LYS A 73 11.91 16.75 12.50
C LYS A 73 13.17 15.88 12.34
N LYS A 74 13.39 14.93 13.24
CA LYS A 74 14.51 13.97 13.11
C LYS A 74 14.23 12.97 12.00
N VAL A 75 15.22 12.79 11.13
CA VAL A 75 15.16 11.85 10.00
C VAL A 75 15.99 10.61 10.34
N ARG A 76 15.50 9.43 9.95
CA ARG A 76 16.23 8.17 9.98
C ARG A 76 16.14 7.47 8.64
N GLN A 77 17.20 6.79 8.27
CA GLN A 77 17.29 5.99 7.06
C GLN A 77 16.81 4.57 7.32
N ILE A 78 15.98 4.05 6.42
CA ILE A 78 15.48 2.67 6.45
C ILE A 78 16.27 1.80 5.47
N THR A 79 16.44 2.25 4.21
CA THR A 79 17.26 1.58 3.21
C THR A 79 18.38 2.49 2.72
N ASP A 80 19.50 1.92 2.30
CA ASP A 80 20.68 2.67 1.86
C ASP A 80 20.68 3.05 0.38
N GLY A 81 19.64 2.61 -0.36
CA GLY A 81 19.52 2.86 -1.78
C GLY A 81 20.28 1.88 -2.68
N SER A 82 21.02 0.93 -2.10
CA SER A 82 21.77 -0.08 -2.89
C SER A 82 20.88 -1.13 -3.54
N THR A 83 19.61 -1.19 -3.14
CA THR A 83 18.64 -2.22 -3.51
C THR A 83 17.59 -1.75 -4.50
N TRP A 84 17.77 -0.58 -5.11
CA TRP A 84 16.87 -0.06 -6.14
C TRP A 84 17.59 0.85 -7.12
N PHE A 85 17.07 0.92 -8.36
CA PHE A 85 17.61 1.85 -9.36
C PHE A 85 17.11 3.26 -9.16
N SER A 86 18.01 4.22 -9.24
CA SER A 86 17.62 5.64 -9.20
C SER A 86 16.97 6.13 -10.53
N THR A 87 17.14 5.39 -11.63
CA THR A 87 16.66 5.80 -12.96
C THR A 87 15.20 5.46 -13.20
N ASP A 88 14.67 4.40 -12.57
CA ASP A 88 13.36 3.84 -12.88
C ASP A 88 12.22 4.37 -11.99
N GLY A 89 12.50 5.38 -11.20
CA GLY A 89 11.48 6.02 -10.37
C GLY A 89 11.46 5.44 -8.95
N ASN A 90 10.27 5.23 -8.43
CA ASN A 90 10.07 4.73 -7.08
C ASN A 90 9.84 3.21 -7.07
N PHE A 91 10.01 2.65 -5.89
CA PHE A 91 9.54 1.31 -5.54
C PHE A 91 8.30 1.39 -4.62
N ASP A 92 7.47 0.37 -4.65
CA ASP A 92 6.33 0.28 -3.75
C ASP A 92 6.78 -0.08 -2.34
N TYR A 93 6.24 0.62 -1.35
CA TYR A 93 6.46 0.33 0.07
C TYR A 93 5.20 0.64 0.88
N GLN A 94 5.03 -0.02 2.02
CA GLN A 94 3.92 0.22 2.93
C GLN A 94 4.33 0.00 4.39
N TRP A 95 3.84 0.88 5.28
CA TRP A 95 3.90 0.67 6.71
C TRP A 95 3.10 -0.57 7.12
N SER A 96 3.63 -1.33 8.06
CA SER A 96 2.83 -2.33 8.76
C SER A 96 1.72 -1.69 9.59
N PRO A 97 0.60 -2.38 9.84
CA PRO A 97 -0.46 -1.87 10.71
C PRO A 97 0.00 -1.47 12.11
N ASP A 98 1.02 -2.12 12.67
CA ASP A 98 1.60 -1.81 13.97
C ASP A 98 2.72 -0.74 13.93
N GLY A 99 3.06 -0.24 12.75
CA GLY A 99 4.09 0.79 12.56
C GLY A 99 5.53 0.34 12.82
N LYS A 100 5.79 -0.97 12.96
CA LYS A 100 7.12 -1.48 13.30
C LYS A 100 7.92 -1.98 12.12
N TRP A 101 7.26 -2.20 10.98
CA TRP A 101 7.84 -2.77 9.78
C TRP A 101 7.43 -2.00 8.54
N PHE A 102 8.22 -2.17 7.47
CA PHE A 102 7.83 -1.88 6.09
C PHE A 102 7.87 -3.16 5.29
N THR A 103 6.86 -3.37 4.44
CA THR A 103 7.01 -4.21 3.27
C THR A 103 7.36 -3.32 2.08
N LEU A 104 8.22 -3.81 1.19
CA LEU A 104 8.68 -3.04 0.03
C LEU A 104 9.11 -3.94 -1.13
N GLU A 105 9.15 -3.36 -2.32
CA GLU A 105 9.87 -3.93 -3.45
C GLU A 105 11.36 -3.62 -3.33
N PHE A 106 12.21 -4.59 -3.66
CA PHE A 106 13.65 -4.37 -3.69
C PHE A 106 14.31 -5.35 -4.67
N ILE A 107 15.49 -4.99 -5.15
CA ILE A 107 16.30 -5.86 -6.00
C ILE A 107 17.33 -6.55 -5.12
N GLY A 108 17.05 -7.82 -4.81
CA GLY A 108 17.95 -8.68 -4.06
C GLY A 108 19.08 -9.22 -4.94
N ASN A 109 20.25 -9.47 -4.32
CA ASN A 109 21.38 -10.15 -4.98
C ASN A 109 21.85 -9.53 -6.32
N ARG A 110 21.55 -8.25 -6.57
CA ARG A 110 21.83 -7.55 -7.84
C ARG A 110 21.26 -8.23 -9.09
N HIS A 111 20.11 -8.85 -8.96
CA HIS A 111 19.39 -9.50 -10.06
C HIS A 111 18.51 -8.51 -10.83
N ASP A 112 19.10 -7.43 -11.29
CA ASP A 112 18.42 -6.47 -12.13
C ASP A 112 17.87 -7.13 -13.42
N PRO A 113 16.61 -6.90 -13.79
CA PRO A 113 15.57 -6.03 -13.21
C PRO A 113 14.61 -6.76 -12.26
N TYR A 114 14.93 -7.94 -11.78
CA TYR A 114 14.00 -8.77 -11.02
C TYR A 114 13.85 -8.30 -9.58
N SER A 115 12.69 -7.78 -9.26
CA SER A 115 12.35 -7.37 -7.88
C SER A 115 11.81 -8.54 -7.07
N ASP A 116 12.14 -8.51 -5.79
CA ASP A 116 11.59 -9.36 -4.74
C ASP A 116 10.75 -8.52 -3.77
N ILE A 117 9.98 -9.19 -2.92
CA ILE A 117 9.27 -8.56 -1.81
C ILE A 117 10.13 -8.65 -0.55
N GLY A 118 10.36 -7.51 0.07
CA GLY A 118 11.15 -7.36 1.29
C GLY A 118 10.33 -6.98 2.50
N LEU A 119 10.88 -7.31 3.66
CA LEU A 119 10.45 -6.86 4.97
C LEU A 119 11.62 -6.21 5.68
N VAL A 120 11.45 -5.00 6.22
CA VAL A 120 12.50 -4.27 6.92
C VAL A 120 11.96 -3.58 8.17
N SER A 121 12.77 -3.50 9.22
CA SER A 121 12.38 -2.80 10.45
C SER A 121 12.19 -1.30 10.20
N ALA A 122 11.10 -0.75 10.71
CA ALA A 122 10.82 0.69 10.65
C ALA A 122 11.76 1.53 11.52
N GLN A 123 12.58 0.90 12.37
CA GLN A 123 13.61 1.60 13.14
C GLN A 123 14.87 1.90 12.31
N GLY A 124 15.03 1.25 11.16
CA GLY A 124 16.25 1.33 10.35
C GLY A 124 17.39 0.51 10.93
N GLY A 125 18.55 0.52 10.24
CA GLY A 125 19.77 -0.15 10.70
C GLY A 125 19.77 -1.68 10.62
N SER A 126 18.75 -2.29 10.03
CA SER A 126 18.66 -3.73 9.81
C SER A 126 18.64 -4.04 8.30
N PRO A 127 19.14 -5.20 7.88
CA PRO A 127 19.04 -5.62 6.48
C PRO A 127 17.58 -5.88 6.09
N ILE A 128 17.30 -5.80 4.79
CA ILE A 128 16.02 -6.23 4.21
C ILE A 128 15.97 -7.76 4.25
N ILE A 129 14.89 -8.29 4.80
CA ILE A 129 14.58 -9.72 4.79
C ILE A 129 13.87 -10.02 3.48
N ASN A 130 14.45 -10.87 2.62
CA ASN A 130 13.83 -11.28 1.38
C ASN A 130 12.73 -12.33 1.65
N LEU A 131 11.48 -11.98 1.33
CA LEU A 131 10.32 -12.85 1.56
C LEU A 131 10.05 -13.79 0.38
N THR A 132 10.43 -13.43 -0.82
CA THR A 132 10.11 -14.20 -2.04
C THR A 132 11.30 -14.97 -2.60
N ASN A 133 12.47 -14.36 -2.66
CA ASN A 133 13.74 -14.95 -3.11
C ASN A 133 13.57 -15.86 -4.35
N SER A 134 12.81 -15.40 -5.33
CA SER A 134 12.25 -16.26 -6.35
C SER A 134 12.97 -16.23 -7.70
N GLY A 135 13.75 -15.19 -7.98
CA GLY A 135 14.34 -14.95 -9.30
C GLY A 135 13.32 -14.58 -10.39
N TYR A 136 12.07 -14.25 -10.00
CA TYR A 136 11.01 -13.74 -10.87
C TYR A 136 10.58 -12.37 -10.36
N MET A 137 10.11 -11.50 -11.24
CA MET A 137 9.57 -10.21 -10.81
C MET A 137 8.38 -10.42 -9.86
N SER A 138 8.49 -9.84 -8.68
CA SER A 138 7.44 -9.79 -7.67
C SER A 138 7.24 -8.35 -7.25
N GLY A 139 5.99 -7.90 -7.14
CA GLY A 139 5.70 -6.50 -6.90
C GLY A 139 4.39 -6.25 -6.17
N SER A 140 4.08 -4.96 -5.96
CA SER A 140 2.85 -4.47 -5.34
C SER A 140 2.54 -5.09 -3.98
N PRO A 141 3.50 -5.11 -3.04
CA PRO A 141 3.29 -5.71 -1.72
C PRO A 141 2.25 -4.94 -0.91
N ARG A 142 1.32 -5.66 -0.29
CA ARG A 142 0.28 -5.09 0.59
C ARG A 142 0.12 -5.93 1.84
N TRP A 143 -0.01 -5.26 2.98
CA TRP A 143 -0.37 -5.94 4.21
C TRP A 143 -1.77 -6.53 4.12
N ALA A 144 -1.92 -7.75 4.61
CA ALA A 144 -3.17 -8.49 4.61
C ALA A 144 -3.38 -9.19 5.96
N LEU A 145 -4.64 -9.62 6.24
CA LEU A 145 -4.99 -10.42 7.41
C LEU A 145 -4.49 -9.80 8.72
N ASP A 146 -4.78 -8.51 8.93
CA ASP A 146 -4.36 -7.75 10.12
C ASP A 146 -2.83 -7.78 10.38
N GLY A 147 -2.03 -7.81 9.30
CA GLY A 147 -0.57 -7.83 9.37
C GLY A 147 0.04 -9.22 9.48
N ASN A 148 -0.75 -10.29 9.42
CA ASN A 148 -0.25 -11.67 9.49
C ASN A 148 0.27 -12.21 8.14
N ALA A 149 -0.03 -11.51 7.04
CA ALA A 149 0.42 -11.89 5.71
C ALA A 149 0.70 -10.66 4.84
N ILE A 150 1.44 -10.88 3.76
CA ILE A 150 1.67 -9.90 2.70
C ILE A 150 1.12 -10.47 1.41
N LEU A 151 0.19 -9.73 0.79
CA LEU A 151 -0.33 -9.96 -0.54
C LEU A 151 0.61 -9.31 -1.55
N PHE A 152 0.98 -10.01 -2.61
CA PHE A 152 1.85 -9.49 -3.66
C PHE A 152 1.53 -10.11 -5.02
N THR A 153 2.08 -9.57 -6.09
CA THR A 153 1.97 -10.12 -7.43
C THR A 153 3.30 -10.72 -7.89
N THR A 154 3.27 -11.73 -8.74
CA THR A 154 4.48 -12.34 -9.30
C THR A 154 4.27 -12.83 -10.72
N GLU A 155 5.32 -12.79 -11.53
CA GLU A 155 5.36 -13.34 -12.90
C GLU A 155 5.76 -14.82 -12.96
N ARG A 156 5.91 -15.48 -11.82
CA ARG A 156 6.50 -16.82 -11.73
C ARG A 156 5.77 -17.88 -12.58
N TYR A 157 4.45 -17.80 -12.65
CA TYR A 157 3.61 -18.83 -13.27
C TYR A 157 3.01 -18.40 -14.62
N GLY A 158 3.10 -17.12 -14.94
CA GLY A 158 2.47 -16.55 -16.12
C GLY A 158 3.27 -16.74 -17.40
N MET A 159 2.58 -16.61 -18.54
CA MET A 159 3.25 -16.55 -19.84
C MET A 159 4.05 -15.24 -19.95
N ARG A 160 5.26 -15.32 -20.46
CA ARG A 160 6.12 -14.16 -20.65
C ARG A 160 5.89 -13.57 -22.05
N ALA A 161 5.60 -12.28 -22.08
CA ALA A 161 5.31 -11.57 -23.31
C ALA A 161 6.58 -11.24 -24.10
N HIS A 162 7.71 -11.00 -23.41
CA HIS A 162 8.96 -10.59 -24.05
C HIS A 162 10.17 -11.10 -23.29
N ALA A 163 10.98 -11.93 -23.95
CA ALA A 163 12.22 -12.49 -23.40
C ALA A 163 12.10 -12.99 -21.95
N SER A 164 12.35 -12.13 -20.98
CA SER A 164 12.42 -12.49 -19.57
C SER A 164 11.36 -11.80 -18.68
N TRP A 165 10.59 -10.88 -19.20
CA TRP A 165 9.61 -10.09 -18.44
C TRP A 165 8.37 -9.71 -19.25
N GLY A 166 7.49 -8.87 -18.64
CA GLY A 166 6.29 -8.38 -19.28
C GLY A 166 5.26 -9.48 -19.46
N SER A 167 5.05 -10.28 -18.44
CA SER A 167 4.21 -11.46 -18.50
C SER A 167 2.87 -11.27 -17.78
N GLN A 168 2.09 -12.32 -17.81
CA GLN A 168 0.93 -12.46 -16.95
C GLN A 168 1.37 -12.68 -15.51
N ASN A 169 0.62 -12.09 -14.60
CA ASN A 169 0.88 -12.11 -13.16
C ASN A 169 -0.13 -12.97 -12.40
N ASP A 170 0.27 -13.35 -11.21
CA ASP A 170 -0.53 -14.03 -10.21
C ASP A 170 -0.55 -13.27 -8.89
N ALA A 171 -1.66 -13.34 -8.17
CA ALA A 171 -1.74 -12.91 -6.79
C ALA A 171 -1.26 -14.01 -5.85
N MET A 172 -0.38 -13.65 -4.93
CA MET A 172 0.23 -14.54 -3.95
C MET A 172 0.07 -13.99 -2.53
N LEU A 173 0.05 -14.88 -1.54
CA LEU A 173 0.19 -14.55 -0.12
C LEU A 173 1.45 -15.20 0.45
N VAL A 174 2.23 -14.43 1.22
CA VAL A 174 3.23 -14.96 2.12
C VAL A 174 2.78 -14.71 3.56
N PHE A 175 2.72 -15.77 4.37
CA PHE A 175 2.32 -15.70 5.78
C PHE A 175 3.54 -15.49 6.67
N LEU A 176 3.45 -14.50 7.55
CA LEU A 176 4.56 -14.14 8.43
C LEU A 176 4.68 -15.04 9.67
N ASN A 177 3.66 -15.83 9.99
CA ASN A 177 3.68 -16.79 11.10
C ASN A 177 2.88 -18.04 10.76
N GLN A 178 3.20 -19.13 11.47
CA GLN A 178 2.62 -20.45 11.23
C GLN A 178 1.14 -20.50 11.60
N ASP A 179 0.75 -19.89 12.71
CA ASP A 179 -0.65 -19.92 13.17
C ASP A 179 -1.62 -19.32 12.14
N ALA A 180 -1.23 -18.19 11.53
CA ALA A 180 -2.04 -17.55 10.48
C ALA A 180 -2.12 -18.41 9.21
N PHE A 181 -1.01 -19.08 8.86
CA PHE A 181 -0.97 -19.99 7.73
C PHE A 181 -1.88 -21.21 7.95
N ASP A 182 -1.80 -21.85 9.11
CA ASP A 182 -2.62 -23.00 9.45
C ASP A 182 -4.10 -22.64 9.49
N LYS A 183 -4.46 -21.50 10.10
CA LYS A 183 -5.82 -20.98 10.12
C LYS A 183 -6.35 -20.70 8.70
N PHE A 184 -5.51 -20.15 7.82
CA PHE A 184 -5.91 -19.89 6.43
C PHE A 184 -6.19 -21.18 5.65
N ARG A 185 -5.50 -22.26 5.93
CA ARG A 185 -5.65 -23.56 5.28
C ARG A 185 -6.81 -24.42 5.77
N LEU A 186 -7.48 -24.02 6.85
CA LEU A 186 -8.64 -24.75 7.36
C LEU A 186 -9.71 -24.91 6.28
N ARG A 187 -10.40 -26.02 6.28
CA ARG A 187 -11.61 -26.20 5.50
C ARG A 187 -12.67 -25.22 5.97
N LYS A 188 -13.68 -24.98 5.12
CA LYS A 188 -14.71 -24.01 5.44
C LYS A 188 -15.41 -24.28 6.77
N GLU A 189 -15.79 -25.53 7.02
CA GLU A 189 -16.47 -25.95 8.24
C GLU A 189 -15.62 -25.74 9.49
N ASP A 190 -14.35 -26.15 9.44
CA ASP A 190 -13.37 -25.99 10.53
C ASP A 190 -13.09 -24.51 10.82
N TYR A 191 -13.03 -23.71 9.77
CA TYR A 191 -12.81 -22.26 9.89
C TYR A 191 -14.02 -21.55 10.52
N GLU A 192 -15.25 -21.90 10.10
CA GLU A 192 -16.47 -21.35 10.68
C GLU A 192 -16.59 -21.72 12.17
N LEU A 193 -16.31 -22.97 12.53
CA LEU A 193 -16.26 -23.40 13.93
C LEU A 193 -15.23 -22.62 14.75
N GLN A 194 -14.02 -22.45 14.22
CA GLN A 194 -12.99 -21.68 14.93
C GLN A 194 -13.41 -20.21 15.11
N LYS A 195 -14.02 -19.61 14.11
CA LYS A 195 -14.55 -18.24 14.15
C LYS A 195 -15.66 -18.08 15.21
N GLU A 196 -16.51 -19.09 15.38
CA GLU A 196 -17.51 -19.10 16.45
C GLU A 196 -16.89 -19.19 17.83
N LEU A 197 -15.93 -20.09 18.02
CA LEU A 197 -15.19 -20.24 19.28
C LEU A 197 -14.44 -18.96 19.67
N GLU A 198 -13.78 -18.29 18.69
CA GLU A 198 -13.10 -17.01 18.92
C GLU A 198 -14.09 -15.90 19.35
N LYS A 199 -15.28 -15.86 18.75
CA LYS A 199 -16.33 -14.91 19.13
C LYS A 199 -16.86 -15.15 20.55
N GLU A 200 -17.02 -16.40 20.94
CA GLU A 200 -17.43 -16.75 22.31
C GLU A 200 -16.37 -16.34 23.34
N GLN A 201 -15.10 -16.68 23.08
CA GLN A 201 -13.99 -16.30 23.94
C GLN A 201 -13.86 -14.77 24.07
N GLN A 202 -14.11 -14.02 22.99
CA GLN A 202 -14.05 -12.56 23.01
C GLN A 202 -15.20 -11.98 23.86
N LYS A 203 -16.43 -12.51 23.73
CA LYS A 203 -17.57 -12.14 24.57
C LYS A 203 -17.30 -12.42 26.05
N ASP A 204 -16.65 -13.52 26.38
CA ASP A 204 -16.34 -13.87 27.77
C ASP A 204 -15.25 -12.96 28.36
N LYS A 205 -14.24 -12.61 27.56
CA LYS A 205 -13.23 -11.60 27.95
C LYS A 205 -13.86 -10.21 28.17
N GLU A 206 -14.81 -9.80 27.33
CA GLU A 206 -15.53 -8.53 27.48
C GLU A 206 -16.42 -8.53 28.73
N LYS A 207 -17.10 -9.63 29.02
CA LYS A 207 -17.89 -9.79 30.26
C LYS A 207 -17.00 -9.76 31.51
N ALA A 208 -15.86 -10.45 31.48
CA ALA A 208 -14.90 -10.45 32.59
C ALA A 208 -14.32 -9.03 32.85
N SER A 209 -13.98 -8.31 31.78
CA SER A 209 -13.48 -6.94 31.89
C SER A 209 -14.55 -5.94 32.32
N ALA A 210 -15.81 -6.13 31.93
CA ALA A 210 -16.95 -5.31 32.39
C ALA A 210 -17.25 -5.53 33.88
N ASN A 211 -17.10 -6.77 34.38
CA ASN A 211 -17.28 -7.06 35.80
C ASN A 211 -16.16 -6.48 36.68
N LEU A 212 -14.93 -6.43 36.19
CA LEU A 212 -13.79 -5.78 36.87
C LEU A 212 -13.94 -4.23 36.94
N LYS A 213 -14.63 -3.62 35.98
CA LYS A 213 -14.90 -2.16 35.96
C LYS A 213 -16.06 -1.75 36.86
N LYS A 214 -16.96 -2.64 37.26
CA LYS A 214 -18.06 -2.35 38.19
C LYS A 214 -17.60 -2.13 39.65
N GLY A 215 -16.36 -2.50 39.98
CA GLY A 215 -15.75 -2.34 41.30
C GLY A 215 -15.01 -1.01 41.55
N LYS A 216 -14.83 -0.16 40.55
CA LYS A 216 -14.18 1.17 40.73
C LYS A 216 -15.16 2.29 40.46
N LYS A 217 -15.39 3.14 41.46
CA LYS A 217 -16.21 4.35 41.39
C LYS A 217 -15.73 5.23 40.23
N LYS A 218 -16.67 5.67 39.39
CA LYS A 218 -16.47 6.56 38.24
C LYS A 218 -16.08 7.95 38.71
N ASP A 219 -14.95 8.47 38.25
CA ASP A 219 -14.74 9.90 38.03
C ASP A 219 -15.29 10.28 36.65
N PRO A 220 -16.16 11.32 36.54
CA PRO A 220 -16.87 11.63 35.31
C PRO A 220 -16.11 12.67 34.45
N LYS A 221 -14.90 12.36 33.99
CA LYS A 221 -14.22 13.17 32.95
C LYS A 221 -13.04 12.40 32.36
N ALA A 222 -13.32 11.53 31.43
CA ALA A 222 -12.40 11.13 30.33
C ALA A 222 -13.19 10.21 29.39
N GLU A 223 -13.84 10.76 28.39
CA GLU A 223 -14.14 10.04 27.17
C GLU A 223 -12.81 9.77 26.45
N THR A 224 -12.15 8.70 26.82
CA THR A 224 -11.04 8.16 26.05
C THR A 224 -11.67 7.33 24.95
N GLU A 225 -11.58 7.82 23.73
CA GLU A 225 -11.79 7.01 22.52
C GLU A 225 -11.07 5.68 22.72
N LYS A 226 -11.80 4.57 22.57
CA LYS A 226 -11.20 3.23 22.50
C LYS A 226 -10.32 3.21 21.26
N LYS A 227 -9.02 3.48 21.41
CA LYS A 227 -8.03 3.06 20.43
C LYS A 227 -8.03 1.54 20.45
N ASP A 228 -8.43 0.94 19.35
CA ASP A 228 -8.21 -0.49 19.13
C ASP A 228 -6.70 -0.75 19.35
N GLU A 229 -6.36 -1.60 20.31
CA GLU A 229 -4.97 -1.99 20.55
C GLU A 229 -4.47 -2.72 19.29
N VAL A 230 -3.60 -2.06 18.55
CA VAL A 230 -2.97 -2.65 17.36
C VAL A 230 -2.09 -3.81 17.84
N LYS A 231 -2.44 -5.03 17.44
CA LYS A 231 -1.68 -6.22 17.79
C LYS A 231 -0.29 -6.14 17.17
N THR A 232 0.73 -6.46 17.98
CA THR A 232 2.10 -6.60 17.48
C THR A 232 2.18 -7.72 16.46
N ILE A 233 2.76 -7.45 15.32
CA ILE A 233 2.97 -8.43 14.24
C ILE A 233 4.09 -9.39 14.65
N VAL A 234 3.83 -10.68 14.53
CA VAL A 234 4.81 -11.75 14.77
C VAL A 234 5.40 -12.18 13.43
N VAL A 235 6.73 -12.17 13.34
CA VAL A 235 7.47 -12.55 12.14
C VAL A 235 8.32 -13.79 12.45
N GLU A 236 8.00 -14.90 11.82
CA GLU A 236 8.73 -16.17 11.90
C GLU A 236 9.41 -16.42 10.56
N LEU A 237 10.74 -16.44 10.56
CA LEU A 237 11.51 -16.59 9.32
C LEU A 237 11.74 -18.04 8.91
N ASN A 238 11.77 -18.97 9.87
CA ASN A 238 11.98 -20.38 9.59
C ASN A 238 10.78 -20.95 8.83
N GLY A 239 11.02 -21.64 7.72
CA GLY A 239 9.98 -22.23 6.86
C GLY A 239 9.08 -21.20 6.18
N LEU A 240 9.57 -19.97 5.94
CA LEU A 240 8.81 -18.92 5.29
C LEU A 240 8.42 -19.32 3.86
N GLU A 241 9.30 -19.97 3.14
CA GLU A 241 9.11 -20.48 1.77
C GLU A 241 7.94 -21.46 1.65
N ASP A 242 7.66 -22.22 2.69
CA ASP A 242 6.55 -23.18 2.76
C ASP A 242 5.21 -22.49 3.04
N ARG A 243 5.24 -21.21 3.43
CA ARG A 243 4.08 -20.42 3.76
C ARG A 243 3.70 -19.41 2.68
N ILE A 244 4.10 -19.68 1.42
CA ILE A 244 3.72 -18.89 0.25
C ILE A 244 2.64 -19.63 -0.53
N ILE A 245 1.49 -18.96 -0.77
CA ILE A 245 0.34 -19.55 -1.46
C ILE A 245 -0.01 -18.72 -2.70
N ARG A 246 -0.23 -19.40 -3.84
CA ARG A 246 -0.85 -18.81 -5.02
C ARG A 246 -2.36 -18.71 -4.81
N LEU A 247 -2.93 -17.52 -5.04
CA LEU A 247 -4.36 -17.27 -4.87
C LEU A 247 -5.13 -17.38 -6.19
N THR A 248 -4.64 -16.73 -7.24
CA THR A 248 -5.32 -16.74 -8.56
C THR A 248 -5.23 -18.10 -9.22
N PRO A 249 -6.32 -18.66 -9.75
CA PRO A 249 -6.30 -19.96 -10.43
C PRO A 249 -5.58 -19.90 -11.78
N ASN A 250 -5.66 -18.75 -12.45
CA ASN A 250 -5.04 -18.51 -13.75
C ASN A 250 -4.24 -17.22 -13.73
N SER A 251 -3.08 -17.24 -14.36
CA SER A 251 -2.30 -16.04 -14.61
C SER A 251 -2.99 -15.14 -15.62
N SER A 252 -2.85 -13.85 -15.49
CA SER A 252 -3.48 -12.86 -16.36
C SER A 252 -2.72 -11.52 -16.37
N ASN A 253 -3.14 -10.62 -17.24
CA ASN A 253 -2.77 -9.22 -17.07
C ASN A 253 -3.50 -8.70 -15.82
N LEU A 254 -2.82 -8.82 -14.68
CA LEU A 254 -3.35 -8.59 -13.35
C LEU A 254 -3.07 -7.14 -12.93
N GLY A 255 -4.11 -6.43 -12.56
CA GLY A 255 -4.03 -5.11 -11.95
C GLY A 255 -4.01 -5.18 -10.42
N SER A 256 -4.72 -4.26 -9.77
CA SER A 256 -4.80 -4.24 -8.31
C SER A 256 -5.45 -5.50 -7.75
N THR A 257 -4.93 -5.95 -6.61
CA THR A 257 -5.44 -7.09 -5.83
C THR A 257 -5.70 -6.68 -4.40
N ILE A 258 -6.82 -7.09 -3.81
CA ILE A 258 -7.18 -6.79 -2.42
C ILE A 258 -7.87 -8.00 -1.81
N ILE A 259 -7.40 -8.41 -0.65
CA ILE A 259 -8.07 -9.40 0.20
C ILE A 259 -8.96 -8.66 1.21
N SER A 260 -10.17 -9.18 1.44
CA SER A 260 -11.03 -8.67 2.51
C SER A 260 -10.43 -8.92 3.89
N LYS A 261 -10.84 -8.14 4.89
CA LYS A 261 -10.32 -8.27 6.26
C LYS A 261 -10.55 -9.65 6.91
N ASP A 262 -11.65 -10.30 6.55
CA ASP A 262 -11.96 -11.65 7.02
C ASP A 262 -11.14 -12.76 6.32
N GLY A 263 -10.39 -12.40 5.27
CA GLY A 263 -9.55 -13.33 4.53
C GLY A 263 -10.30 -14.31 3.63
N GLU A 264 -11.58 -14.09 3.39
CA GLU A 264 -12.39 -15.03 2.59
C GLU A 264 -12.41 -14.67 1.11
N PRO A 265 -12.85 -13.45 0.65
CA PRO A 265 -12.75 -13.06 -0.75
C PRO A 265 -11.46 -12.32 -1.09
N LEU A 266 -10.93 -12.66 -2.25
CA LEU A 266 -9.98 -11.87 -3.01
C LEU A 266 -10.74 -11.10 -4.09
N TYR A 267 -10.60 -9.78 -4.12
CA TYR A 267 -11.01 -8.92 -5.22
C TYR A 267 -9.80 -8.60 -6.08
N TYR A 268 -9.93 -8.69 -7.39
CA TYR A 268 -8.83 -8.37 -8.30
C TYR A 268 -9.32 -7.82 -9.63
N LEU A 269 -8.52 -6.96 -10.21
CA LEU A 269 -8.71 -6.44 -11.55
C LEU A 269 -7.88 -7.25 -12.53
N SER A 270 -8.53 -7.79 -13.54
CA SER A 270 -7.84 -8.60 -14.54
C SER A 270 -8.37 -8.36 -15.94
N ALA A 271 -7.46 -8.29 -16.91
CA ALA A 271 -7.77 -8.23 -18.32
C ALA A 271 -7.46 -9.60 -18.96
N PHE A 272 -8.48 -10.48 -18.98
CA PHE A 272 -8.39 -11.77 -19.69
C PHE A 272 -8.64 -11.60 -21.19
N GLU A 273 -9.67 -10.82 -21.54
CA GLU A 273 -10.12 -10.59 -22.91
C GLU A 273 -10.42 -9.09 -23.12
N GLY A 274 -9.45 -8.32 -23.53
CA GLY A 274 -9.63 -6.88 -23.75
C GLY A 274 -9.19 -6.05 -22.55
N GLY A 275 -10.10 -5.26 -21.93
CA GLY A 275 -9.81 -4.37 -20.80
C GLY A 275 -9.94 -5.05 -19.45
N PHE A 276 -9.61 -4.27 -18.41
CA PHE A 276 -9.72 -4.72 -17.02
C PHE A 276 -11.19 -4.82 -16.59
N ASP A 277 -11.51 -5.95 -15.97
CA ASP A 277 -12.78 -6.24 -15.31
C ASP A 277 -12.56 -6.53 -13.83
N LEU A 278 -13.60 -6.36 -13.02
CA LEU A 278 -13.56 -6.65 -11.57
C LEU A 278 -14.00 -8.10 -11.32
N TRP A 279 -13.11 -8.85 -10.72
CA TRP A 279 -13.31 -10.25 -10.36
C TRP A 279 -13.29 -10.44 -8.84
N LYS A 280 -14.01 -11.49 -8.40
CA LYS A 280 -13.99 -11.98 -7.02
C LYS A 280 -13.65 -13.45 -7.02
N MET A 281 -12.80 -13.85 -6.09
CA MET A 281 -12.52 -15.25 -5.79
C MET A 281 -12.85 -15.54 -4.33
N ASP A 282 -13.70 -16.52 -4.08
CA ASP A 282 -13.90 -17.13 -2.78
C ASP A 282 -12.72 -18.07 -2.49
N LEU A 283 -11.86 -17.69 -1.55
CA LEU A 283 -10.62 -18.41 -1.25
C LEU A 283 -10.86 -19.75 -0.54
N ARG A 284 -12.02 -19.91 0.09
CA ARG A 284 -12.40 -21.16 0.78
C ARG A 284 -13.01 -22.19 -0.18
N LYS A 285 -13.90 -21.73 -1.04
CA LYS A 285 -14.54 -22.58 -2.06
C LYS A 285 -13.69 -22.74 -3.31
N LYS A 286 -12.68 -21.89 -3.52
CA LYS A 286 -11.87 -21.78 -4.74
C LYS A 286 -12.70 -21.49 -5.99
N GLU A 287 -13.78 -20.73 -5.82
CA GLU A 287 -14.69 -20.32 -6.88
C GLU A 287 -14.39 -18.88 -7.33
N THR A 288 -14.29 -18.68 -8.64
CA THR A 288 -14.05 -17.36 -9.23
C THR A 288 -15.31 -16.88 -9.95
N LYS A 289 -15.65 -15.61 -9.77
CA LYS A 289 -16.80 -14.95 -10.37
C LYS A 289 -16.39 -13.61 -10.96
N LEU A 290 -16.81 -13.34 -12.20
CA LEU A 290 -16.82 -11.99 -12.75
C LEU A 290 -17.88 -11.18 -12.01
N LEU A 291 -17.48 -10.14 -11.25
CA LEU A 291 -18.42 -9.26 -10.57
C LEU A 291 -18.96 -8.19 -11.51
N HIS A 292 -18.07 -7.47 -12.17
CA HIS A 292 -18.45 -6.38 -13.04
C HIS A 292 -17.57 -6.33 -14.29
N LYS A 293 -18.21 -6.35 -15.44
CA LYS A 293 -17.56 -6.13 -16.72
C LYS A 293 -17.39 -4.63 -16.94
N MET A 294 -16.14 -4.16 -16.89
CA MET A 294 -15.79 -2.75 -17.03
C MET A 294 -15.11 -2.47 -18.37
N ASN A 295 -14.39 -3.44 -18.88
CA ASN A 295 -13.58 -3.33 -20.12
C ASN A 295 -12.72 -2.06 -20.14
N ALA A 296 -12.13 -1.71 -19.00
CA ALA A 296 -11.36 -0.49 -18.83
C ALA A 296 -9.93 -0.65 -19.35
N GLY A 297 -9.41 0.33 -20.09
CA GLY A 297 -8.04 0.30 -20.60
C GLY A 297 -7.00 0.33 -19.46
N TRP A 298 -7.34 0.89 -18.34
CA TRP A 298 -6.60 0.85 -17.08
C TRP A 298 -7.57 0.85 -15.91
N ALA A 299 -7.19 0.27 -14.80
CA ALA A 299 -7.99 0.28 -13.58
C ALA A 299 -7.12 0.11 -12.34
N SER A 300 -7.55 0.71 -11.24
CA SER A 300 -7.01 0.52 -9.91
C SER A 300 -8.14 0.41 -8.89
N MET A 301 -7.87 -0.18 -7.74
CA MET A 301 -8.84 -0.25 -6.67
C MET A 301 -8.20 -0.07 -5.30
N ASN A 302 -9.00 0.41 -4.37
CA ASN A 302 -8.63 0.56 -2.98
C ASN A 302 -9.82 0.23 -2.07
N MET A 303 -9.56 -0.12 -0.83
CA MET A 303 -10.57 -0.47 0.16
C MET A 303 -10.57 0.59 1.28
N ASP A 304 -11.74 0.90 1.83
CA ASP A 304 -11.83 1.76 3.00
C ASP A 304 -11.15 1.12 4.23
N LYS A 305 -10.85 1.94 5.22
CA LYS A 305 -10.19 1.50 6.45
C LYS A 305 -11.00 0.44 7.22
N GLU A 306 -12.32 0.50 7.15
CA GLU A 306 -13.23 -0.45 7.77
C GLU A 306 -13.29 -1.79 7.04
N GLY A 307 -12.85 -1.85 5.76
CA GLY A 307 -12.94 -3.06 4.92
C GLY A 307 -14.34 -3.37 4.44
N LYS A 308 -15.19 -2.33 4.29
CA LYS A 308 -16.60 -2.47 3.89
C LYS A 308 -16.88 -1.98 2.48
N THR A 309 -16.11 -1.01 2.00
CA THR A 309 -16.33 -0.36 0.71
C THR A 309 -15.10 -0.51 -0.17
N LEU A 310 -15.30 -1.02 -1.37
CA LEU A 310 -14.29 -1.06 -2.42
C LEU A 310 -14.49 0.16 -3.34
N PHE A 311 -13.43 0.93 -3.54
CA PHE A 311 -13.36 2.00 -4.52
C PHE A 311 -12.64 1.49 -5.75
N VAL A 312 -13.22 1.72 -6.92
CA VAL A 312 -12.66 1.33 -8.22
C VAL A 312 -12.52 2.57 -9.09
N LEU A 313 -11.33 2.78 -9.59
CA LEU A 313 -11.00 3.84 -10.53
C LEU A 313 -10.57 3.19 -11.84
N GLY A 314 -11.24 3.50 -12.94
CA GLY A 314 -10.91 2.91 -14.23
C GLY A 314 -11.71 3.52 -15.37
N GLY A 315 -11.09 3.61 -16.55
CA GLY A 315 -11.75 4.16 -17.74
C GLY A 315 -12.29 5.58 -17.53
N ASN A 316 -11.59 6.43 -16.76
CA ASN A 316 -12.01 7.80 -16.39
C ASN A 316 -13.26 7.88 -15.49
N THR A 317 -13.67 6.77 -14.87
CA THR A 317 -14.79 6.74 -13.93
C THR A 317 -14.30 6.38 -12.53
N MET A 318 -14.93 6.99 -11.53
CA MET A 318 -14.76 6.64 -10.13
C MET A 318 -16.03 5.96 -9.64
N GLN A 319 -15.89 4.81 -9.05
CA GLN A 319 -17.01 3.99 -8.58
C GLN A 319 -16.74 3.47 -7.17
N LYS A 320 -17.78 3.13 -6.45
CA LYS A 320 -17.72 2.44 -5.15
C LYS A 320 -18.66 1.25 -5.12
N MET A 321 -18.26 0.25 -4.36
CA MET A 321 -19.05 -0.95 -4.12
C MET A 321 -19.08 -1.27 -2.64
N ASP A 322 -20.25 -1.35 -2.05
CA ASP A 322 -20.43 -1.94 -0.73
C ASP A 322 -20.27 -3.47 -0.87
N LEU A 323 -19.40 -4.06 -0.06
CA LEU A 323 -19.06 -5.48 -0.17
C LEU A 323 -20.23 -6.40 0.16
N SER A 324 -21.22 -5.94 0.93
CA SER A 324 -22.43 -6.71 1.25
C SER A 324 -23.38 -6.79 0.07
N GLY A 325 -23.45 -5.77 -0.77
CA GLY A 325 -24.37 -5.67 -1.90
C GLY A 325 -23.74 -5.97 -3.26
N GLU A 326 -22.43 -6.00 -3.35
CA GLU A 326 -21.64 -6.30 -4.56
C GLU A 326 -22.06 -5.52 -5.82
N THR A 327 -22.57 -4.30 -5.66
CA THR A 327 -23.04 -3.46 -6.77
C THR A 327 -22.20 -2.21 -6.88
N LEU A 328 -21.55 -2.01 -8.03
CA LEU A 328 -20.81 -0.79 -8.35
C LEU A 328 -21.77 0.39 -8.55
N LYS A 329 -21.50 1.49 -7.87
CA LYS A 329 -22.23 2.75 -7.99
C LYS A 329 -21.26 3.86 -8.39
N PRO A 330 -21.60 4.71 -9.36
CA PRO A 330 -20.74 5.81 -9.75
C PRO A 330 -20.62 6.84 -8.62
N ILE A 331 -19.44 7.44 -8.49
CA ILE A 331 -19.18 8.60 -7.67
C ILE A 331 -19.13 9.80 -8.60
N SER A 332 -20.17 10.64 -8.54
CA SER A 332 -20.19 11.88 -9.31
C SER A 332 -19.41 12.96 -8.59
N TYR A 333 -18.54 13.65 -9.31
CA TYR A 333 -17.83 14.82 -8.81
C TYR A 333 -17.80 15.90 -9.89
N LYS A 334 -17.69 17.15 -9.45
CA LYS A 334 -17.36 18.28 -10.30
C LYS A 334 -16.08 18.89 -9.77
N ALA A 335 -15.13 19.12 -10.63
CA ALA A 335 -13.91 19.82 -10.31
C ALA A 335 -13.70 20.92 -11.36
N GLU A 336 -13.50 22.15 -10.91
CA GLU A 336 -13.14 23.28 -11.75
C GLU A 336 -11.72 23.68 -11.40
N MET A 337 -10.90 23.91 -12.42
CA MET A 337 -9.53 24.35 -12.25
C MET A 337 -9.27 25.56 -13.14
N LYS A 338 -8.74 26.62 -12.53
CA LYS A 338 -8.26 27.78 -13.29
C LYS A 338 -6.85 27.47 -13.79
N MET A 339 -6.67 27.47 -15.10
CA MET A 339 -5.37 27.21 -15.73
C MET A 339 -4.78 28.50 -16.30
N ASP A 340 -3.51 28.73 -16.01
CA ASP A 340 -2.69 29.74 -16.72
C ASP A 340 -1.82 28.98 -17.73
N LEU A 341 -2.28 28.99 -19.00
CA LEU A 341 -1.62 28.25 -20.06
C LEU A 341 -0.23 28.80 -20.42
N ALA A 342 0.03 30.08 -20.14
CA ALA A 342 1.34 30.67 -20.39
C ALA A 342 2.36 30.17 -19.35
N ALA A 343 2.00 30.26 -18.06
CA ALA A 343 2.81 29.74 -16.98
C ALA A 343 3.00 28.23 -17.07
N GLU A 344 1.98 27.49 -17.49
CA GLU A 344 2.07 26.03 -17.70
C GLU A 344 3.12 25.66 -18.76
N ARG A 345 3.13 26.36 -19.89
CA ARG A 345 4.11 26.10 -20.97
C ARG A 345 5.53 26.42 -20.55
N GLU A 346 5.73 27.51 -19.82
CA GLU A 346 7.03 27.88 -19.25
C GLU A 346 7.52 26.81 -18.29
N TYR A 347 6.65 26.36 -17.38
CA TYR A 347 6.95 25.27 -16.47
C TYR A 347 7.28 23.96 -17.20
N MET A 348 6.52 23.60 -18.24
CA MET A 348 6.77 22.39 -19.04
C MET A 348 8.17 22.44 -19.69
N PHE A 349 8.56 23.58 -20.23
CA PHE A 349 9.88 23.76 -20.82
C PHE A 349 10.99 23.60 -19.77
N ASP A 350 10.87 24.28 -18.64
CA ASP A 350 11.80 24.18 -17.53
C ASP A 350 11.92 22.75 -16.99
N HIS A 351 10.78 22.05 -16.87
CA HIS A 351 10.75 20.67 -16.43
C HIS A 351 11.52 19.76 -17.39
N VAL A 352 11.25 19.86 -18.70
CA VAL A 352 11.97 19.06 -19.72
C VAL A 352 13.47 19.35 -19.67
N TYR A 353 13.87 20.60 -19.59
CA TYR A 353 15.27 21.00 -19.51
C TYR A 353 15.97 20.40 -18.28
N LYS A 354 15.36 20.53 -17.10
CA LYS A 354 15.86 19.95 -15.85
C LYS A 354 15.96 18.41 -15.91
N GLN A 355 14.95 17.74 -16.48
CA GLN A 355 15.00 16.29 -16.65
C GLN A 355 16.13 15.87 -17.60
N GLN A 356 16.35 16.64 -18.67
CA GLN A 356 17.45 16.38 -19.59
C GLN A 356 18.80 16.50 -18.87
N GLN A 357 19.02 17.56 -18.10
CA GLN A 357 20.25 17.73 -17.32
C GLN A 357 20.49 16.58 -16.33
N LYS A 358 19.44 16.13 -15.65
CA LYS A 358 19.53 15.05 -14.63
C LYS A 358 19.82 13.67 -15.23
N ARG A 359 19.31 13.41 -16.44
CA ARG A 359 19.33 12.07 -17.04
C ARG A 359 20.33 11.89 -18.17
N PHE A 360 20.97 12.98 -18.59
CA PHE A 360 21.96 12.89 -19.65
C PHE A 360 23.19 12.11 -19.16
N TYR A 361 23.66 11.17 -19.96
CA TYR A 361 24.76 10.26 -19.60
C TYR A 361 26.08 10.99 -19.28
N ASN A 362 26.28 12.19 -19.81
CA ASN A 362 27.41 13.03 -19.53
C ASN A 362 26.97 14.23 -18.68
N THR A 363 27.45 14.31 -17.44
CA THR A 363 27.06 15.35 -16.46
C THR A 363 27.31 16.76 -16.92
N ASN A 364 28.28 16.98 -17.82
CA ASN A 364 28.59 18.29 -18.41
C ASN A 364 27.84 18.53 -19.72
N MET A 365 26.94 17.66 -20.13
CA MET A 365 26.14 17.77 -21.36
C MET A 365 27.00 18.10 -22.60
N HIS A 366 28.24 17.59 -22.65
CA HIS A 366 29.24 17.90 -23.67
C HIS A 366 29.63 19.39 -23.77
N GLY A 367 29.42 20.15 -22.72
CA GLY A 367 29.77 21.56 -22.67
C GLY A 367 28.74 22.52 -23.25
N VAL A 368 27.48 22.04 -23.41
CA VAL A 368 26.34 22.87 -23.86
C VAL A 368 25.65 23.49 -22.66
#